data_13f0d72aac9fc77fdb9bdac45ac51202
#
_entry.id   13f0d72aac9fc77fdb9bdac45ac51202
#
_cell.length_a   1.000
_cell.length_b   1.000
_cell.length_c   1.000
_cell.angle_alpha   90.00
_cell.angle_beta   90.00
_cell.angle_gamma   90.00
#
_symmetry.space_group_name_H-M   'P 1'
#
loop_
_entity.id
_entity.type
_entity.pdbx_description
1 polymer ?
#
loop_
_entity_poly.entity_id
_entity_poly.type
_entity_poly.pdbx_seq_one_letter_code
_entity_poly.pdbx_strand_id
1 'polypeptide(L)'
;MQISPETQLFIREHQTDDVRALALQARKYPNVDMPTAITQIAGRQVAAEKIPSWRDTDDIWYPKHLSLEQCSSEVTARYKATLLKGNSLTDLTGGFGIDCAFLAARFKSATYVERQQELCEIAAHNFPILNLNHINVKNEDGVSYLQAMSPVDCIFLDPARRNEHGGKTVAISDCEPDVAELEELLLNKAEQVMVKLSPMLDLSLALKELQHVQEVHIISANNECKELLLILGQASAEEISIHCVNLPTRGAQEEQHFVFTREQEQCSECNYTDTLENYLYEPNASL
;
A
#
# COMPACT_ATOMS: atom_id res chain seq x y z
N MET A 1 1.43 22.71 -4.10
CA MET A 1 0.17 23.29 -3.56
C MET A 1 0.52 24.39 -2.55
N GLN A 2 -0.17 25.54 -2.55
CA GLN A 2 0.00 26.57 -1.50
C GLN A 2 -1.37 26.78 -0.82
N ILE A 3 -1.42 26.60 0.49
CA ILE A 3 -2.65 26.82 1.27
C ILE A 3 -2.52 28.17 1.98
N SER A 4 -3.47 29.11 1.76
CA SER A 4 -3.43 30.44 2.39
C SER A 4 -3.59 30.33 3.91
N PRO A 5 -3.05 31.29 4.70
CA PRO A 5 -3.22 31.30 6.16
C PRO A 5 -4.69 31.23 6.61
N GLU A 6 -5.59 31.91 5.88
CA GLU A 6 -7.03 31.91 6.17
C GLU A 6 -7.63 30.52 5.96
N THR A 7 -7.21 29.83 4.88
CA THR A 7 -7.66 28.45 4.59
C THR A 7 -7.09 27.48 5.62
N GLN A 8 -5.82 27.64 6.04
CA GLN A 8 -5.21 26.81 7.08
C GLN A 8 -5.94 26.97 8.42
N LEU A 9 -6.27 28.21 8.81
CA LEU A 9 -7.03 28.47 10.03
C LEU A 9 -8.40 27.79 9.97
N PHE A 10 -9.11 27.96 8.86
CA PHE A 10 -10.42 27.34 8.63
C PHE A 10 -10.33 25.81 8.79
N ILE A 11 -9.32 25.16 8.16
CA ILE A 11 -9.12 23.72 8.27
C ILE A 11 -8.94 23.31 9.74
N ARG A 12 -8.15 24.04 10.52
CA ARG A 12 -7.90 23.74 11.94
C ARG A 12 -9.16 23.88 12.80
N GLU A 13 -9.99 24.89 12.55
CA GLU A 13 -11.22 25.14 13.32
C GLU A 13 -12.33 24.12 13.00
N HIS A 14 -12.34 23.56 11.78
CA HIS A 14 -13.42 22.70 11.28
C HIS A 14 -13.03 21.23 11.09
N GLN A 15 -11.98 20.74 11.73
CA GLN A 15 -11.42 19.38 11.50
C GLN A 15 -12.43 18.25 11.71
N THR A 16 -13.43 18.43 12.55
CA THR A 16 -14.42 17.42 12.91
C THR A 16 -15.81 17.69 12.31
N ASP A 17 -15.96 18.77 11.57
CA ASP A 17 -17.24 19.16 11.01
C ASP A 17 -17.62 18.33 9.77
N ASP A 18 -18.91 18.25 9.49
CA ASP A 18 -19.41 17.59 8.29
C ASP A 18 -18.98 18.38 7.03
N VAL A 19 -18.13 17.78 6.22
CA VAL A 19 -17.59 18.41 5.00
C VAL A 19 -18.67 18.78 3.98
N ARG A 20 -19.81 18.06 3.95
CA ARG A 20 -20.93 18.38 3.06
C ARG A 20 -21.65 19.64 3.53
N ALA A 21 -21.85 19.77 4.84
CA ALA A 21 -22.42 20.96 5.44
C ALA A 21 -21.52 22.19 5.23
N LEU A 22 -20.19 22.03 5.36
CA LEU A 22 -19.22 23.09 5.08
C LEU A 22 -19.25 23.52 3.61
N ALA A 23 -19.32 22.58 2.67
CA ALA A 23 -19.43 22.88 1.23
C ALA A 23 -20.64 23.78 0.90
N LEU A 24 -21.79 23.52 1.50
CA LEU A 24 -23.00 24.31 1.32
C LEU A 24 -22.86 25.74 1.88
N GLN A 25 -21.94 25.96 2.81
CA GLN A 25 -21.69 27.24 3.44
C GLN A 25 -20.53 28.03 2.80
N ALA A 26 -19.95 27.57 1.72
CA ALA A 26 -18.76 28.19 1.08
C ALA A 26 -18.90 29.71 0.87
N ARG A 27 -20.10 30.21 0.54
CA ARG A 27 -20.37 31.65 0.33
C ARG A 27 -20.16 32.50 1.58
N LYS A 28 -20.16 31.91 2.78
CA LYS A 28 -19.92 32.62 4.05
C LYS A 28 -18.44 32.91 4.28
N TYR A 29 -17.56 32.23 3.58
CA TYR A 29 -16.10 32.27 3.76
C TYR A 29 -15.38 32.66 2.47
N PRO A 30 -15.54 33.90 1.98
CA PRO A 30 -15.07 34.31 0.65
C PRO A 30 -13.53 34.29 0.51
N ASN A 31 -12.78 34.32 1.61
CA ASN A 31 -11.32 34.31 1.61
C ASN A 31 -10.73 32.90 1.81
N VAL A 32 -11.57 31.87 1.93
CA VAL A 32 -11.16 30.48 2.11
C VAL A 32 -11.25 29.76 0.76
N ASP A 33 -10.17 29.08 0.38
CA ASP A 33 -10.23 28.10 -0.71
C ASP A 33 -10.99 26.86 -0.22
N MET A 34 -12.31 26.92 -0.35
CA MET A 34 -13.21 25.90 0.18
C MET A 34 -12.99 24.51 -0.44
N PRO A 35 -12.73 24.33 -1.74
CA PRO A 35 -12.40 23.03 -2.31
C PRO A 35 -11.17 22.41 -1.64
N THR A 36 -10.10 23.17 -1.46
CA THR A 36 -8.90 22.71 -0.76
C THR A 36 -9.20 22.42 0.71
N ALA A 37 -9.90 23.31 1.42
CA ALA A 37 -10.24 23.09 2.83
C ALA A 37 -11.04 21.81 3.03
N ILE A 38 -12.06 21.54 2.23
CA ILE A 38 -12.87 20.32 2.28
C ILE A 38 -12.01 19.08 2.03
N THR A 39 -11.13 19.13 1.02
CA THR A 39 -10.22 18.00 0.72
C THR A 39 -9.33 17.69 1.93
N GLN A 40 -8.74 18.70 2.57
CA GLN A 40 -7.88 18.53 3.73
C GLN A 40 -8.63 18.01 4.97
N ILE A 41 -9.82 18.57 5.26
CA ILE A 41 -10.66 18.15 6.39
C ILE A 41 -11.12 16.70 6.18
N ALA A 42 -11.67 16.38 5.00
CA ALA A 42 -12.10 15.02 4.68
C ALA A 42 -10.94 14.03 4.75
N GLY A 43 -9.77 14.41 4.21
CA GLY A 43 -8.56 13.60 4.26
C GLY A 43 -8.12 13.29 5.68
N ARG A 44 -8.11 14.30 6.56
CA ARG A 44 -7.77 14.12 7.99
C ARG A 44 -8.78 13.22 8.72
N GLN A 45 -10.06 13.32 8.40
CA GLN A 45 -11.11 12.46 8.98
C GLN A 45 -10.94 11.00 8.57
N VAL A 46 -10.67 10.70 7.31
CA VAL A 46 -10.37 9.34 6.82
C VAL A 46 -9.08 8.82 7.43
N ALA A 47 -8.04 9.65 7.53
CA ALA A 47 -6.76 9.29 8.12
C ALA A 47 -6.89 8.89 9.61
N ALA A 48 -7.89 9.38 10.33
CA ALA A 48 -8.12 9.03 11.73
C ALA A 48 -8.30 7.51 11.96
N GLU A 49 -8.84 6.81 10.98
CA GLU A 49 -9.01 5.34 11.04
C GLU A 49 -7.92 4.61 10.27
N LYS A 50 -7.52 5.15 9.13
CA LYS A 50 -6.66 4.45 8.17
C LYS A 50 -5.17 4.65 8.45
N ILE A 51 -4.77 5.87 8.88
CA ILE A 51 -3.37 6.28 9.07
C ILE A 51 -3.29 7.21 10.29
N PRO A 52 -3.59 6.71 11.51
CA PRO A 52 -3.71 7.55 12.70
C PRO A 52 -2.45 8.35 13.03
N SER A 53 -1.25 7.82 12.79
CA SER A 53 -0.01 8.56 13.03
C SER A 53 0.13 9.81 12.15
N TRP A 54 -0.37 9.77 10.91
CA TRP A 54 -0.36 10.94 10.03
C TRP A 54 -1.45 11.95 10.42
N ARG A 55 -2.61 11.45 10.85
CA ARG A 55 -3.67 12.33 11.37
C ARG A 55 -3.22 13.12 12.60
N ASP A 56 -2.42 12.50 13.46
CA ASP A 56 -1.91 13.11 14.68
C ASP A 56 -0.69 14.04 14.43
N THR A 57 -0.16 14.03 13.20
CA THR A 57 0.89 14.95 12.75
C THR A 57 0.26 16.20 12.14
N ASP A 58 0.72 17.37 12.61
CA ASP A 58 0.25 18.65 12.07
C ASP A 58 0.83 18.92 10.67
N ASP A 59 0.12 19.75 9.92
CA ASP A 59 0.50 20.24 8.59
C ASP A 59 0.66 19.15 7.49
N ILE A 60 0.20 17.93 7.71
CA ILE A 60 0.11 16.90 6.67
C ILE A 60 -0.90 17.32 5.60
N TRP A 61 -0.50 17.21 4.34
CA TRP A 61 -1.37 17.41 3.20
C TRP A 61 -1.98 16.07 2.75
N TYR A 62 -3.28 16.11 2.48
CA TYR A 62 -4.03 14.94 2.01
C TYR A 62 -4.41 15.10 0.53
N PRO A 63 -4.33 14.02 -0.27
CA PRO A 63 -4.76 14.03 -1.66
C PRO A 63 -6.29 14.00 -1.78
N LYS A 64 -6.77 14.06 -3.01
CA LYS A 64 -8.18 13.80 -3.31
C LYS A 64 -8.62 12.44 -2.77
N HIS A 65 -9.90 12.34 -2.42
CA HIS A 65 -10.53 11.20 -1.74
C HIS A 65 -10.15 9.82 -2.34
N LEU A 66 -10.16 9.68 -3.68
CA LEU A 66 -9.86 8.41 -4.34
C LEU A 66 -8.45 7.88 -4.00
N SER A 67 -7.44 8.73 -4.06
CA SER A 67 -6.06 8.32 -3.74
C SER A 67 -5.90 7.92 -2.27
N LEU A 68 -6.67 8.54 -1.38
CA LEU A 68 -6.67 8.21 0.04
C LEU A 68 -7.43 6.92 0.33
N GLU A 69 -8.50 6.63 -0.40
CA GLU A 69 -9.21 5.35 -0.28
C GLU A 69 -8.36 4.18 -0.75
N GLN A 70 -7.62 4.34 -1.83
CA GLN A 70 -6.80 3.29 -2.44
C GLN A 70 -5.47 3.04 -1.72
N CYS A 71 -4.96 3.98 -0.93
CA CYS A 71 -3.70 3.78 -0.21
C CYS A 71 -3.81 2.70 0.87
N SER A 72 -2.68 2.14 1.27
CA SER A 72 -2.56 1.20 2.38
C SER A 72 -3.01 1.81 3.70
N SER A 73 -3.47 0.97 4.62
CA SER A 73 -3.64 1.35 6.03
C SER A 73 -2.29 1.38 6.73
N GLU A 74 -2.19 2.11 7.84
CA GLU A 74 -0.98 2.14 8.65
C GLU A 74 -0.56 0.76 9.13
N VAL A 75 -1.52 -0.08 9.52
CA VAL A 75 -1.22 -1.42 10.04
C VAL A 75 -0.61 -2.33 8.96
N THR A 76 -1.13 -2.30 7.72
CA THR A 76 -0.57 -3.09 6.62
C THR A 76 0.75 -2.51 6.12
N ALA A 77 0.92 -1.18 6.10
CA ALA A 77 2.19 -0.55 5.75
C ALA A 77 3.31 -0.86 6.76
N ARG A 78 3.00 -0.86 8.06
CA ARG A 78 3.95 -1.29 9.11
C ARG A 78 4.36 -2.74 8.96
N TYR A 79 3.42 -3.64 8.65
CA TYR A 79 3.73 -5.03 8.39
C TYR A 79 4.68 -5.17 7.19
N LYS A 80 4.37 -4.55 6.05
CA LYS A 80 5.26 -4.52 4.87
C LYS A 80 6.68 -4.06 5.20
N ALA A 81 6.80 -3.05 6.05
CA ALA A 81 8.10 -2.54 6.48
C ALA A 81 8.94 -3.55 7.29
N THR A 82 8.37 -4.66 7.76
CA THR A 82 9.14 -5.72 8.44
C THR A 82 9.74 -6.73 7.47
N LEU A 83 9.25 -6.80 6.24
CA LEU A 83 9.60 -7.85 5.28
C LEU A 83 10.86 -7.53 4.48
N LEU A 84 11.09 -6.26 4.13
CA LEU A 84 12.26 -5.85 3.36
C LEU A 84 13.42 -5.41 4.26
N LYS A 85 14.65 -5.68 3.81
CA LYS A 85 15.88 -5.33 4.51
C LYS A 85 16.93 -4.83 3.52
N GLY A 86 17.64 -3.77 3.87
CA GLY A 86 18.70 -3.20 3.03
C GLY A 86 19.07 -1.79 3.45
N ASN A 87 19.84 -1.11 2.62
CA ASN A 87 20.24 0.28 2.80
C ASN A 87 19.50 1.22 1.86
N SER A 88 19.12 0.74 0.67
CA SER A 88 18.51 1.52 -0.40
C SER A 88 17.19 0.91 -0.87
N LEU A 89 16.16 1.76 -1.04
CA LEU A 89 14.82 1.40 -1.47
C LEU A 89 14.39 2.27 -2.65
N THR A 90 13.69 1.69 -3.61
CA THR A 90 12.94 2.45 -4.61
C THR A 90 11.48 1.98 -4.63
N ASP A 91 10.56 2.91 -4.43
CA ASP A 91 9.12 2.72 -4.65
C ASP A 91 8.79 3.27 -6.05
N LEU A 92 8.41 2.38 -6.97
CA LEU A 92 8.13 2.70 -8.37
C LEU A 92 6.69 3.17 -8.63
N THR A 93 5.82 3.13 -7.61
CA THR A 93 4.39 3.42 -7.71
C THR A 93 3.89 4.23 -6.52
N GLY A 94 4.60 5.30 -6.21
CA GLY A 94 4.53 6.04 -4.94
C GLY A 94 3.14 6.40 -4.41
N GLY A 95 2.18 6.77 -5.29
CA GLY A 95 0.82 7.12 -4.89
C GLY A 95 0.77 8.21 -3.82
N PHE A 96 -0.04 8.01 -2.77
CA PHE A 96 -0.04 8.96 -1.63
C PHE A 96 1.23 8.89 -0.76
N GLY A 97 2.08 7.88 -0.96
CA GLY A 97 3.37 7.76 -0.26
C GLY A 97 3.32 7.01 1.08
N ILE A 98 2.21 6.36 1.44
CA ILE A 98 2.09 5.65 2.72
C ILE A 98 3.06 4.48 2.78
N ASP A 99 3.02 3.58 1.80
CA ASP A 99 3.92 2.43 1.77
C ASP A 99 5.38 2.88 1.71
N CYS A 100 5.71 3.84 0.85
CA CYS A 100 7.04 4.42 0.76
C CYS A 100 7.52 4.98 2.11
N ALA A 101 6.69 5.73 2.84
CA ALA A 101 7.07 6.33 4.11
C ALA A 101 7.40 5.30 5.19
N PHE A 102 6.55 4.26 5.35
CA PHE A 102 6.78 3.22 6.36
C PHE A 102 7.95 2.30 5.99
N LEU A 103 8.11 1.94 4.72
CA LEU A 103 9.24 1.18 4.23
C LEU A 103 10.54 1.97 4.41
N ALA A 104 10.60 3.21 3.91
CA ALA A 104 11.80 4.05 3.92
C ALA A 104 12.33 4.33 5.33
N ALA A 105 11.49 4.33 6.36
CA ALA A 105 11.91 4.50 7.75
C ALA A 105 12.93 3.45 8.22
N ARG A 106 13.10 2.35 7.49
CA ARG A 106 14.06 1.26 7.77
C ARG A 106 15.29 1.26 6.87
N PHE A 107 15.37 2.21 5.91
CA PHE A 107 16.45 2.30 4.94
C PHE A 107 17.26 3.59 5.14
N LYS A 108 18.52 3.59 4.69
CA LYS A 108 19.37 4.79 4.73
C LYS A 108 19.04 5.79 3.64
N SER A 109 18.56 5.29 2.50
CA SER A 109 18.13 6.09 1.37
C SER A 109 16.89 5.47 0.71
N ALA A 110 15.99 6.30 0.24
CA ALA A 110 14.83 5.84 -0.51
C ALA A 110 14.54 6.79 -1.68
N THR A 111 13.97 6.25 -2.74
CA THR A 111 13.43 7.02 -3.86
C THR A 111 11.96 6.68 -3.99
N TYR A 112 11.15 7.72 -4.03
CA TYR A 112 9.73 7.67 -4.33
C TYR A 112 9.53 8.15 -5.78
N VAL A 113 8.89 7.31 -6.60
CA VAL A 113 8.62 7.60 -8.02
C VAL A 113 7.10 7.59 -8.24
N GLU A 114 6.57 8.68 -8.81
CA GLU A 114 5.15 8.84 -9.08
C GLU A 114 4.94 9.72 -10.31
N ARG A 115 4.04 9.31 -11.22
CA ARG A 115 3.76 10.03 -12.46
C ARG A 115 2.88 11.27 -12.27
N GLN A 116 2.05 11.29 -11.23
CA GLN A 116 1.13 12.38 -10.94
C GLN A 116 1.85 13.48 -10.15
N GLN A 117 2.06 14.63 -10.78
CA GLN A 117 2.73 15.78 -10.16
C GLN A 117 2.08 16.20 -8.83
N GLU A 118 0.75 16.20 -8.75
CA GLU A 118 0.01 16.58 -7.53
C GLU A 118 0.42 15.69 -6.32
N LEU A 119 0.55 14.37 -6.55
CA LEU A 119 0.98 13.43 -5.50
C LEU A 119 2.45 13.61 -5.14
N CYS A 120 3.31 13.90 -6.11
CA CYS A 120 4.73 14.24 -5.86
C CYS A 120 4.88 15.51 -5.00
N GLU A 121 4.08 16.55 -5.25
CA GLU A 121 4.08 17.77 -4.45
C GLU A 121 3.64 17.50 -3.00
N ILE A 122 2.61 16.67 -2.81
CA ILE A 122 2.13 16.23 -1.49
C ILE A 122 3.20 15.42 -0.77
N ALA A 123 3.81 14.44 -1.43
CA ALA A 123 4.87 13.61 -0.87
C ALA A 123 6.11 14.45 -0.47
N ALA A 124 6.55 15.37 -1.35
CA ALA A 124 7.67 16.27 -1.08
C ALA A 124 7.41 17.22 0.10
N HIS A 125 6.14 17.56 0.37
CA HIS A 125 5.75 18.33 1.54
C HIS A 125 5.69 17.43 2.82
N ASN A 126 5.09 16.26 2.73
CA ASN A 126 4.81 15.41 3.89
C ASN A 126 6.07 14.71 4.42
N PHE A 127 6.94 14.19 3.56
CA PHE A 127 8.10 13.41 4.01
C PHE A 127 9.02 14.16 4.97
N PRO A 128 9.38 15.43 4.73
CA PRO A 128 10.15 16.22 5.71
C PRO A 128 9.45 16.39 7.07
N ILE A 129 8.14 16.62 7.07
CA ILE A 129 7.32 16.74 8.29
C ILE A 129 7.34 15.43 9.10
N LEU A 130 7.38 14.31 8.41
CA LEU A 130 7.48 12.96 8.99
C LEU A 130 8.92 12.56 9.35
N ASN A 131 9.89 13.48 9.25
CA ASN A 131 11.32 13.25 9.45
C ASN A 131 11.95 12.25 8.47
N LEU A 132 11.40 12.12 7.27
CA LEU A 132 11.86 11.23 6.20
C LEU A 132 12.65 12.00 5.13
N ASN A 133 13.59 12.87 5.55
CA ASN A 133 14.39 13.72 4.65
C ASN A 133 15.31 12.95 3.69
N HIS A 134 15.49 11.66 3.89
CA HIS A 134 16.29 10.78 3.06
C HIS A 134 15.51 10.18 1.88
N ILE A 135 14.23 10.51 1.72
CA ILE A 135 13.42 10.12 0.56
C ILE A 135 13.58 11.16 -0.55
N ASN A 136 14.03 10.70 -1.71
CA ASN A 136 14.13 11.50 -2.91
C ASN A 136 12.86 11.35 -3.76
N VAL A 137 12.12 12.42 -3.97
CA VAL A 137 10.86 12.41 -4.75
C VAL A 137 11.20 12.63 -6.24
N LYS A 138 10.67 11.75 -7.10
CA LYS A 138 10.80 11.79 -8.57
C LYS A 138 9.41 11.84 -9.20
N ASN A 139 9.15 12.89 -9.98
CA ASN A 139 7.94 12.95 -10.81
C ASN A 139 8.26 12.35 -12.18
N GLU A 140 8.09 11.05 -12.29
CA GLU A 140 8.46 10.26 -13.45
C GLU A 140 7.60 9.01 -13.55
N ASP A 141 7.52 8.41 -14.74
CA ASP A 141 6.93 7.10 -14.93
C ASP A 141 7.81 6.00 -14.31
N GLY A 142 7.21 5.08 -13.54
CA GLY A 142 7.95 4.07 -12.79
C GLY A 142 8.76 3.12 -13.67
N VAL A 143 8.25 2.74 -14.86
CA VAL A 143 8.96 1.86 -15.80
C VAL A 143 10.14 2.57 -16.44
N SER A 144 9.93 3.82 -16.85
CA SER A 144 11.01 4.66 -17.40
C SER A 144 12.12 4.87 -16.37
N TYR A 145 11.75 5.15 -15.12
CA TYR A 145 12.70 5.28 -14.02
C TYR A 145 13.45 3.97 -13.76
N LEU A 146 12.77 2.83 -13.71
CA LEU A 146 13.37 1.50 -13.53
C LEU A 146 14.45 1.20 -14.57
N GLN A 147 14.19 1.53 -15.84
CA GLN A 147 15.15 1.32 -16.94
C GLN A 147 16.45 2.11 -16.72
N ALA A 148 16.35 3.37 -16.24
CA ALA A 148 17.45 4.30 -16.10
C ALA A 148 18.19 4.24 -14.75
N MET A 149 17.52 3.76 -13.68
CA MET A 149 18.09 3.80 -12.33
C MET A 149 19.29 2.87 -12.15
N SER A 150 20.16 3.22 -11.21
CA SER A 150 21.20 2.32 -10.69
C SER A 150 20.57 1.24 -9.81
N PRO A 151 21.21 0.05 -9.67
CA PRO A 151 20.74 -0.98 -8.77
C PRO A 151 20.60 -0.50 -7.31
N VAL A 152 19.62 -1.06 -6.61
CA VAL A 152 19.31 -0.81 -5.19
C VAL A 152 19.15 -2.14 -4.44
N ASP A 153 19.06 -2.11 -3.11
CA ASP A 153 18.85 -3.36 -2.37
C ASP A 153 17.39 -3.84 -2.53
N CYS A 154 16.42 -2.91 -2.50
CA CYS A 154 15.01 -3.27 -2.57
C CYS A 154 14.21 -2.39 -3.52
N ILE A 155 13.26 -2.99 -4.22
CA ILE A 155 12.22 -2.31 -5.00
C ILE A 155 10.86 -2.69 -4.42
N PHE A 156 9.98 -1.70 -4.29
CA PHE A 156 8.55 -1.86 -4.01
C PHE A 156 7.72 -1.36 -5.19
N LEU A 157 6.63 -2.06 -5.49
CA LEU A 157 5.63 -1.60 -6.45
C LEU A 157 4.23 -2.12 -6.13
N ASP A 158 3.23 -1.27 -6.35
CA ASP A 158 1.79 -1.52 -6.24
C ASP A 158 1.14 -1.24 -7.60
N PRO A 159 1.20 -2.19 -8.55
CA PRO A 159 0.68 -1.97 -9.88
C PRO A 159 -0.84 -1.77 -9.88
N ALA A 160 -1.30 -0.73 -10.56
CA ALA A 160 -2.71 -0.42 -10.69
C ALA A 160 -3.39 -1.40 -11.66
N ARG A 161 -4.69 -1.66 -11.46
CA ARG A 161 -5.45 -2.47 -12.41
C ARG A 161 -5.70 -1.69 -13.70
N ARG A 162 -5.52 -2.31 -14.86
CA ARG A 162 -5.91 -1.77 -16.16
C ARG A 162 -7.43 -1.91 -16.33
N ASN A 163 -8.22 -1.01 -15.77
CA ASN A 163 -9.68 -1.04 -15.89
C ASN A 163 -10.18 -0.02 -16.91
N GLU A 164 -10.01 -0.27 -18.21
CA GLU A 164 -10.71 0.55 -19.22
C GLU A 164 -12.17 0.12 -19.43
N HIS A 165 -12.59 -1.10 -19.02
CA HIS A 165 -13.91 -1.64 -19.34
C HIS A 165 -14.64 -2.39 -18.21
N GLY A 166 -14.25 -2.21 -16.92
CA GLY A 166 -15.03 -2.78 -15.81
C GLY A 166 -15.00 -4.32 -15.67
N GLY A 167 -14.05 -4.99 -16.31
CA GLY A 167 -13.83 -6.44 -16.18
C GLY A 167 -13.22 -6.83 -14.85
N LYS A 168 -13.37 -8.10 -14.44
CA LYS A 168 -12.64 -8.65 -13.30
C LYS A 168 -11.17 -8.81 -13.70
N THR A 169 -10.28 -8.08 -13.04
CA THR A 169 -8.82 -8.28 -13.12
C THR A 169 -8.49 -9.52 -12.32
N VAL A 170 -7.97 -10.54 -12.95
CA VAL A 170 -7.64 -11.84 -12.33
C VAL A 170 -6.16 -12.19 -12.51
N ALA A 171 -5.54 -11.72 -13.60
CA ALA A 171 -4.15 -11.98 -13.95
C ALA A 171 -3.23 -10.81 -13.57
N ILE A 172 -1.95 -11.10 -13.38
CA ILE A 172 -0.93 -10.07 -13.09
C ILE A 172 -0.67 -9.21 -14.35
N SER A 173 -0.80 -9.82 -15.54
CA SER A 173 -0.74 -9.15 -16.84
C SER A 173 -1.85 -8.11 -17.05
N ASP A 174 -2.94 -8.14 -16.26
CA ASP A 174 -3.99 -7.12 -16.27
C ASP A 174 -3.62 -5.87 -15.44
N CYS A 175 -2.44 -5.84 -14.87
CA CYS A 175 -1.95 -4.73 -14.05
C CYS A 175 -1.03 -3.79 -14.84
N GLU A 176 -0.86 -2.55 -14.37
CA GLU A 176 0.06 -1.56 -14.90
C GLU A 176 0.91 -0.96 -13.74
N PRO A 177 2.25 -1.13 -13.76
CA PRO A 177 3.02 -1.86 -14.78
C PRO A 177 2.79 -3.39 -14.76
N ASP A 178 3.01 -4.05 -15.90
CA ASP A 178 2.99 -5.50 -16.01
C ASP A 178 4.24 -6.09 -15.35
N VAL A 179 4.07 -6.69 -14.19
CA VAL A 179 5.19 -7.21 -13.40
C VAL A 179 5.82 -8.44 -14.04
N ALA A 180 5.03 -9.27 -14.75
CA ALA A 180 5.55 -10.46 -15.40
C ALA A 180 6.50 -10.10 -16.57
N GLU A 181 6.17 -9.07 -17.34
CA GLU A 181 7.07 -8.54 -18.38
C GLU A 181 8.32 -7.87 -17.80
N LEU A 182 8.24 -7.32 -16.57
CA LEU A 182 9.31 -6.58 -15.93
C LEU A 182 10.17 -7.41 -14.97
N GLU A 183 9.82 -8.66 -14.68
CA GLU A 183 10.45 -9.47 -13.63
C GLU A 183 11.97 -9.52 -13.73
N GLU A 184 12.50 -9.85 -14.92
CA GLU A 184 13.95 -9.89 -15.14
C GLU A 184 14.62 -8.52 -14.92
N LEU A 185 13.99 -7.43 -15.39
CA LEU A 185 14.54 -6.09 -15.22
C LEU A 185 14.54 -5.68 -13.75
N LEU A 186 13.45 -5.96 -13.02
CA LEU A 186 13.33 -5.69 -11.59
C LEU A 186 14.44 -6.40 -10.81
N LEU A 187 14.66 -7.70 -11.07
CA LEU A 187 15.68 -8.51 -10.39
C LEU A 187 17.11 -8.17 -10.82
N ASN A 188 17.31 -7.60 -12.00
CA ASN A 188 18.60 -7.02 -12.40
C ASN A 188 18.89 -5.70 -11.67
N LYS A 189 17.88 -5.03 -11.14
CA LYS A 189 18.00 -3.73 -10.45
C LYS A 189 17.86 -3.83 -8.93
N ALA A 190 17.39 -4.96 -8.37
CA ALA A 190 17.29 -5.13 -6.93
C ALA A 190 17.57 -6.58 -6.49
N GLU A 191 18.05 -6.73 -5.25
CA GLU A 191 18.22 -8.04 -4.62
C GLU A 191 16.86 -8.62 -4.19
N GLN A 192 15.94 -7.76 -3.74
CA GLN A 192 14.58 -8.11 -3.35
C GLN A 192 13.57 -7.16 -4.00
N VAL A 193 12.46 -7.73 -4.47
CA VAL A 193 11.33 -6.97 -5.03
C VAL A 193 10.08 -7.36 -4.29
N MET A 194 9.38 -6.38 -3.72
CA MET A 194 8.05 -6.58 -3.14
C MET A 194 6.99 -6.05 -4.09
N VAL A 195 6.09 -6.91 -4.50
CA VAL A 195 4.93 -6.57 -5.33
C VAL A 195 3.67 -6.66 -4.48
N LYS A 196 2.95 -5.55 -4.34
CA LYS A 196 1.63 -5.51 -3.70
C LYS A 196 0.54 -5.70 -4.74
N LEU A 197 -0.37 -6.61 -4.50
CA LEU A 197 -1.46 -6.95 -5.41
C LEU A 197 -2.81 -6.90 -4.70
N SER A 198 -3.86 -6.73 -5.48
CA SER A 198 -5.22 -6.81 -4.98
C SER A 198 -5.55 -8.22 -4.45
N PRO A 199 -6.31 -8.34 -3.34
CA PRO A 199 -6.77 -9.64 -2.84
C PRO A 199 -7.72 -10.38 -3.79
N MET A 200 -8.17 -9.73 -4.85
CA MET A 200 -9.03 -10.34 -5.87
C MET A 200 -8.25 -11.04 -6.99
N LEU A 201 -6.92 -10.94 -6.97
CA LEU A 201 -6.06 -11.54 -7.98
C LEU A 201 -5.92 -13.06 -7.73
N ASP A 202 -5.89 -13.86 -8.77
CA ASP A 202 -5.67 -15.31 -8.68
C ASP A 202 -4.19 -15.60 -8.38
N LEU A 203 -3.93 -15.97 -7.12
CA LEU A 203 -2.57 -16.29 -6.66
C LEU A 203 -1.95 -17.45 -7.46
N SER A 204 -2.76 -18.48 -7.79
CA SER A 204 -2.26 -19.63 -8.53
C SER A 204 -1.83 -19.27 -9.95
N LEU A 205 -2.52 -18.29 -10.55
CA LEU A 205 -2.16 -17.75 -11.87
C LEU A 205 -0.89 -16.89 -11.76
N ALA A 206 -0.82 -16.00 -10.77
CA ALA A 206 0.35 -15.16 -10.55
C ALA A 206 1.64 -15.98 -10.34
N LEU A 207 1.55 -17.07 -9.56
CA LEU A 207 2.68 -18.01 -9.34
C LEU A 207 3.05 -18.85 -10.57
N LYS A 208 2.25 -18.87 -11.63
CA LYS A 208 2.62 -19.46 -12.92
C LYS A 208 3.29 -18.46 -13.85
N GLU A 209 2.91 -17.18 -13.74
CA GLU A 209 3.43 -16.11 -14.57
C GLU A 209 4.79 -15.59 -14.06
N LEU A 210 5.04 -15.61 -12.73
CA LEU A 210 6.30 -15.19 -12.12
C LEU A 210 7.17 -16.39 -11.72
N GLN A 211 8.48 -16.28 -11.99
CA GLN A 211 9.43 -17.39 -11.84
C GLN A 211 10.28 -17.31 -10.56
N HIS A 212 10.37 -16.12 -9.94
CA HIS A 212 11.32 -15.86 -8.86
C HIS A 212 10.63 -15.50 -7.53
N VAL A 213 9.36 -15.89 -7.36
CA VAL A 213 8.64 -15.68 -6.09
C VAL A 213 9.24 -16.58 -5.02
N GLN A 214 9.64 -15.98 -3.89
CA GLN A 214 10.19 -16.67 -2.72
C GLN A 214 9.15 -16.81 -1.61
N GLU A 215 8.40 -15.73 -1.36
CA GLU A 215 7.40 -15.67 -0.30
C GLU A 215 6.11 -15.03 -0.83
N VAL A 216 4.99 -15.51 -0.32
CA VAL A 216 3.66 -14.92 -0.51
C VAL A 216 3.11 -14.54 0.84
N HIS A 217 2.56 -13.31 0.97
CA HIS A 217 1.86 -12.90 2.17
C HIS A 217 0.41 -12.54 1.82
N ILE A 218 -0.54 -13.26 2.39
CA ILE A 218 -1.97 -12.98 2.30
C ILE A 218 -2.34 -12.21 3.55
N ILE A 219 -2.62 -10.91 3.40
CA ILE A 219 -2.78 -10.00 4.53
C ILE A 219 -4.23 -9.62 4.71
N SER A 220 -4.75 -9.96 5.89
CA SER A 220 -6.04 -9.50 6.38
C SER A 220 -5.85 -8.48 7.50
N ALA A 221 -6.80 -7.55 7.62
CA ALA A 221 -6.89 -6.63 8.74
C ALA A 221 -8.33 -6.69 9.29
N ASN A 222 -8.48 -6.96 10.58
CA ASN A 222 -9.78 -7.20 11.21
C ASN A 222 -10.61 -8.26 10.47
N ASN A 223 -9.99 -9.36 10.10
CA ASN A 223 -10.64 -10.47 9.39
C ASN A 223 -11.23 -10.09 8.02
N GLU A 224 -10.64 -9.12 7.34
CA GLU A 224 -10.95 -8.77 5.95
C GLU A 224 -9.66 -8.79 5.12
N CYS A 225 -9.60 -9.63 4.08
CA CYS A 225 -8.43 -9.72 3.21
C CYS A 225 -8.22 -8.39 2.46
N LYS A 226 -7.05 -7.78 2.67
CA LYS A 226 -6.73 -6.43 2.16
C LYS A 226 -5.80 -6.44 0.98
N GLU A 227 -4.77 -7.28 1.00
CA GLU A 227 -3.73 -7.28 -0.02
C GLU A 227 -3.00 -8.62 -0.08
N LEU A 228 -2.44 -8.92 -1.25
CA LEU A 228 -1.45 -9.97 -1.46
C LEU A 228 -0.09 -9.30 -1.66
N LEU A 229 0.96 -9.86 -1.04
CA LEU A 229 2.33 -9.44 -1.33
C LEU A 229 3.08 -10.64 -1.90
N LEU A 230 3.86 -10.38 -2.93
CA LEU A 230 4.82 -11.33 -3.48
C LEU A 230 6.22 -10.76 -3.25
N ILE A 231 7.09 -11.55 -2.62
CA ILE A 231 8.51 -11.22 -2.47
C ILE A 231 9.28 -12.02 -3.50
N LEU A 232 9.93 -11.32 -4.42
CA LEU A 232 10.77 -11.91 -5.44
C LEU A 232 12.25 -11.71 -5.06
N GLY A 233 13.08 -12.69 -5.39
CA GLY A 233 14.54 -12.64 -5.19
C GLY A 233 15.28 -13.21 -6.38
N GLN A 234 16.60 -12.93 -6.48
CA GLN A 234 17.43 -13.34 -7.62
C GLN A 234 17.57 -14.86 -7.77
N ALA A 235 17.53 -15.60 -6.66
CA ALA A 235 17.55 -17.05 -6.70
C ALA A 235 16.12 -17.59 -6.82
N SER A 236 15.91 -18.60 -7.68
CA SER A 236 14.64 -19.34 -7.65
C SER A 236 14.52 -20.05 -6.29
N ALA A 237 13.40 -19.91 -5.62
CA ALA A 237 13.13 -20.63 -4.40
C ALA A 237 12.94 -22.11 -4.74
N GLU A 238 13.56 -23.01 -3.97
CA GLU A 238 13.26 -24.44 -4.05
C GLU A 238 11.82 -24.71 -3.62
N GLU A 239 11.31 -23.90 -2.69
CA GLU A 239 9.95 -23.98 -2.14
C GLU A 239 9.45 -22.59 -1.78
N ILE A 240 8.22 -22.26 -2.21
CA ILE A 240 7.57 -20.97 -1.92
C ILE A 240 6.85 -21.08 -0.57
N SER A 241 7.18 -20.20 0.38
CA SER A 241 6.46 -20.09 1.65
C SER A 241 5.24 -19.15 1.52
N ILE A 242 4.11 -19.59 2.06
CA ILE A 242 2.85 -18.84 2.05
C ILE A 242 2.52 -18.46 3.50
N HIS A 243 2.43 -17.16 3.74
CA HIS A 243 2.18 -16.55 5.03
C HIS A 243 0.76 -15.97 5.04
N CYS A 244 -0.12 -16.53 5.86
CA CYS A 244 -1.47 -16.02 6.11
C CYS A 244 -1.45 -15.21 7.39
N VAL A 245 -1.69 -13.91 7.27
CA VAL A 245 -1.53 -12.97 8.38
C VAL A 245 -2.81 -12.16 8.58
N ASN A 246 -3.36 -12.20 9.80
CA ASN A 246 -4.48 -11.36 10.17
C ASN A 246 -4.06 -10.35 11.24
N LEU A 247 -4.00 -9.08 10.84
CA LEU A 247 -3.51 -7.97 11.65
C LEU A 247 -4.66 -7.34 12.44
N PRO A 248 -4.55 -7.20 13.77
CA PRO A 248 -5.52 -6.46 14.55
C PRO A 248 -5.32 -4.95 14.32
N THR A 249 -6.42 -4.21 14.16
CA THR A 249 -6.35 -2.75 14.03
C THR A 249 -6.71 -2.04 15.34
N ARG A 250 -7.40 -2.71 16.26
CA ARG A 250 -7.83 -2.16 17.56
C ARG A 250 -7.84 -3.25 18.62
N GLY A 251 -7.56 -2.86 19.88
CA GLY A 251 -7.68 -3.71 21.05
C GLY A 251 -6.46 -4.56 21.37
N ALA A 252 -6.62 -5.48 22.31
CA ALA A 252 -5.56 -6.40 22.78
C ALA A 252 -5.54 -7.74 22.01
N GLN A 253 -6.02 -7.75 20.77
CA GLN A 253 -5.94 -8.95 19.94
C GLN A 253 -4.50 -9.12 19.45
N GLU A 254 -4.03 -10.35 19.49
CA GLU A 254 -2.72 -10.73 18.95
C GLU A 254 -2.81 -10.92 17.43
N GLU A 255 -1.69 -10.68 16.75
CA GLU A 255 -1.53 -11.03 15.34
C GLU A 255 -1.68 -12.54 15.17
N GLN A 256 -2.50 -12.96 14.22
CA GLN A 256 -2.63 -14.35 13.84
C GLN A 256 -1.75 -14.60 12.62
N HIS A 257 -0.85 -15.56 12.72
CA HIS A 257 0.08 -15.89 11.66
C HIS A 257 0.14 -17.40 11.47
N PHE A 258 -0.14 -17.85 10.25
CA PHE A 258 -0.01 -19.24 9.83
C PHE A 258 0.87 -19.32 8.58
N VAL A 259 1.79 -20.27 8.58
CA VAL A 259 2.74 -20.42 7.46
C VAL A 259 2.71 -21.86 6.97
N PHE A 260 2.67 -22.02 5.66
CA PHE A 260 2.75 -23.31 5.01
C PHE A 260 3.45 -23.16 3.65
N THR A 261 3.82 -24.30 3.06
CA THR A 261 4.39 -24.34 1.72
C THR A 261 3.37 -24.86 0.72
N ARG A 262 3.62 -24.59 -0.56
CA ARG A 262 2.75 -25.09 -1.62
C ARG A 262 2.68 -26.60 -1.67
N GLU A 263 3.79 -27.29 -1.34
CA GLU A 263 3.81 -28.75 -1.25
C GLU A 263 2.92 -29.27 -0.11
N GLN A 264 3.00 -28.62 1.06
CA GLN A 264 2.13 -28.95 2.20
C GLN A 264 0.64 -28.74 1.87
N GLU A 265 0.29 -27.66 1.16
CA GLU A 265 -1.07 -27.42 0.69
C GLU A 265 -1.56 -28.55 -0.23
N GLN A 266 -0.75 -28.95 -1.21
CA GLN A 266 -1.10 -30.00 -2.19
C GLN A 266 -1.19 -31.39 -1.56
N CYS A 267 -0.40 -31.66 -0.51
CA CYS A 267 -0.38 -32.94 0.20
C CYS A 267 -1.40 -33.01 1.34
N SER A 268 -2.12 -31.93 1.63
CA SER A 268 -3.10 -31.91 2.70
C SER A 268 -4.37 -32.67 2.33
N GLU A 269 -4.84 -33.53 3.25
CA GLU A 269 -6.10 -34.26 3.10
C GLU A 269 -7.23 -33.55 3.83
N CYS A 270 -8.35 -33.37 3.13
CA CYS A 270 -9.58 -32.86 3.75
C CYS A 270 -10.39 -33.98 4.35
N ASN A 271 -10.63 -33.92 5.65
CA ASN A 271 -11.55 -34.83 6.32
C ASN A 271 -12.95 -34.23 6.34
N TYR A 272 -13.89 -34.88 5.66
CA TYR A 272 -15.29 -34.48 5.67
C TYR A 272 -16.06 -35.25 6.75
N THR A 273 -17.02 -34.60 7.40
CA THR A 273 -17.92 -35.23 8.35
C THR A 273 -19.38 -34.89 8.01
N ASP A 274 -20.27 -35.88 8.18
CA ASP A 274 -21.71 -35.70 8.02
C ASP A 274 -22.39 -35.34 9.37
N THR A 275 -21.62 -35.32 10.45
CA THR A 275 -22.10 -35.00 11.80
C THR A 275 -21.49 -33.70 12.30
N LEU A 276 -22.35 -32.76 12.73
CA LEU A 276 -21.89 -31.53 13.35
C LEU A 276 -21.58 -31.80 14.83
N GLU A 277 -20.40 -31.35 15.25
CA GLU A 277 -19.96 -31.29 16.63
C GLU A 277 -20.55 -30.06 17.36
N ASN A 278 -20.11 -29.80 18.60
CA ASN A 278 -20.60 -28.67 19.40
C ASN A 278 -20.08 -27.31 18.94
N TYR A 279 -19.02 -27.28 18.12
CA TYR A 279 -18.36 -26.08 17.68
C TYR A 279 -18.11 -26.16 16.17
N LEU A 280 -18.35 -25.05 15.48
CA LEU A 280 -17.94 -24.82 14.11
C LEU A 280 -16.81 -23.80 14.13
N TYR A 281 -15.68 -24.14 13.54
CA TYR A 281 -14.57 -23.22 13.35
C TYR A 281 -14.56 -22.69 11.93
N GLU A 282 -14.51 -21.37 11.80
CA GLU A 282 -14.29 -20.68 10.54
C GLU A 282 -12.88 -20.07 10.55
N PRO A 283 -12.02 -20.37 9.57
CA PRO A 283 -10.71 -19.75 9.48
C PRO A 283 -10.83 -18.24 9.26
N ASN A 284 -9.79 -17.48 9.59
CA ASN A 284 -9.77 -16.05 9.29
C ASN A 284 -9.61 -15.79 7.77
N ALA A 285 -9.86 -14.54 7.34
CA ALA A 285 -9.96 -14.18 5.92
C ALA A 285 -8.62 -14.24 5.15
N SER A 286 -7.49 -14.56 5.79
CA SER A 286 -6.20 -14.76 5.12
C SER A 286 -5.89 -16.24 4.81
N LEU A 287 -6.73 -17.18 5.30
CA LEU A 287 -6.60 -18.61 5.06
C LEU A 287 -7.45 -19.09 3.89
#